data_043861c582a99653092d60ceef02e450
#
_entry.id   043861c582a99653092d60ceef02e450
#
_cell.length_a   1.000
_cell.length_b   1.000
_cell.length_c   1.000
_cell.angle_alpha   90.00
_cell.angle_beta   90.00
_cell.angle_gamma   90.00
#
_symmetry.space_group_name_H-M   'P 1'
#
loop_
_entity.id
_entity.type
_entity.pdbx_description
1 polymer ?
#
loop_
_entity_poly.entity_id
_entity_poly.type
_entity_poly.pdbx_seq_one_letter_code
_entity_poly.pdbx_strand_id
1 'polypeptide(L)'
;MQKRILLLSAYDAVSHRLWRERLQALFPEHAWQQLALPARHFTWRIRGNSLQWALQQKQILEQSFDLIIATSMVDLASLRGLLPQLAAIPTVVYFHENQFFYPTGHKPSANIEPLLVPVYTALCADQIVFNSAFNRDTFLTGANSLFNRLPDNLGGAIEQALQASCVIPVPLDDQEFMVSRDNTATNKDSALLHVVWNHRWEYDKGPDLLLAVAEAILSQAMPVRLHIVGQQFRQTPDTFTALHKVLEQIASQQGARGEFGFVANRQHYLEILGNCDVVLSTAAHDFQGLALQEAIALGCTPLAPDALAYPEYLESEFLYEMDKDVTATAQRIINRLCQYCQRKESREALPRADVSRYKGSTLRAAYAELFDRVMA
;
A
#
# COMPACT_ATOMS: atom_id res chain seq x y z
N MET A 1 26.64 -18.25 -1.30
CA MET A 1 27.22 -17.79 -2.59
C MET A 1 26.44 -16.60 -3.08
N GLN A 2 27.08 -15.65 -3.81
CA GLN A 2 26.38 -14.56 -4.47
C GLN A 2 25.47 -15.11 -5.56
N LYS A 3 24.20 -14.74 -5.53
CA LYS A 3 23.19 -15.11 -6.53
C LYS A 3 22.90 -13.94 -7.46
N ARG A 4 22.52 -14.22 -8.70
CA ARG A 4 22.07 -13.22 -9.66
C ARG A 4 20.54 -13.24 -9.73
N ILE A 5 19.91 -12.14 -9.31
CA ILE A 5 18.46 -12.02 -9.21
C ILE A 5 17.96 -11.04 -10.26
N LEU A 6 16.98 -11.47 -11.08
CA LEU A 6 16.25 -10.62 -11.99
C LEU A 6 14.94 -10.17 -11.35
N LEU A 7 14.78 -8.87 -11.10
CA LEU A 7 13.52 -8.31 -10.59
C LEU A 7 12.79 -7.57 -11.70
N LEU A 8 11.51 -7.95 -11.92
CA LEU A 8 10.64 -7.41 -12.95
C LEU A 8 9.46 -6.67 -12.31
N SER A 9 9.34 -5.35 -12.56
CA SER A 9 8.21 -4.52 -12.11
C SER A 9 7.50 -3.89 -13.30
N ALA A 10 6.34 -4.42 -13.69
CA ALA A 10 5.63 -3.99 -14.89
C ALA A 10 4.89 -2.64 -14.72
N TYR A 11 4.64 -2.23 -13.47
CA TYR A 11 3.96 -0.98 -13.13
C TYR A 11 4.57 -0.41 -11.85
N ASP A 12 5.67 0.36 -12.00
CA ASP A 12 6.53 0.77 -10.89
C ASP A 12 5.95 1.99 -10.15
N ALA A 13 4.79 1.80 -9.46
CA ALA A 13 4.24 2.77 -8.54
C ALA A 13 5.20 3.00 -7.36
N VAL A 14 4.99 4.06 -6.58
CA VAL A 14 5.87 4.44 -5.46
C VAL A 14 6.07 3.28 -4.48
N SER A 15 4.99 2.57 -4.12
CA SER A 15 5.05 1.40 -3.22
C SER A 15 5.88 0.25 -3.81
N HIS A 16 5.74 -0.04 -5.11
CA HIS A 16 6.53 -1.07 -5.81
C HIS A 16 8.01 -0.69 -5.87
N ARG A 17 8.30 0.58 -6.18
CA ARG A 17 9.67 1.09 -6.19
C ARG A 17 10.32 1.00 -4.83
N LEU A 18 9.65 1.46 -3.77
CA LEU A 18 10.16 1.38 -2.40
C LEU A 18 10.43 -0.08 -1.99
N TRP A 19 9.52 -1.00 -2.33
CA TRP A 19 9.71 -2.42 -2.04
C TRP A 19 10.96 -2.99 -2.71
N ARG A 20 11.13 -2.79 -4.03
CA ARG A 20 12.28 -3.34 -4.75
C ARG A 20 13.61 -2.72 -4.31
N GLU A 21 13.62 -1.42 -3.96
CA GLU A 21 14.80 -0.74 -3.42
C GLU A 21 15.14 -1.26 -2.01
N ARG A 22 14.15 -1.39 -1.13
CA ARG A 22 14.31 -1.97 0.21
C ARG A 22 14.74 -3.45 0.13
N LEU A 23 14.15 -4.24 -0.76
CA LEU A 23 14.52 -5.63 -0.94
C LEU A 23 15.99 -5.77 -1.39
N GLN A 24 16.43 -4.98 -2.35
CA GLN A 24 17.84 -4.93 -2.75
C GLN A 24 18.76 -4.51 -1.60
N ALA A 25 18.36 -3.53 -0.80
CA ALA A 25 19.13 -3.07 0.36
C ALA A 25 19.23 -4.13 1.47
N LEU A 26 18.20 -4.97 1.64
CA LEU A 26 18.20 -6.09 2.59
C LEU A 26 19.15 -7.23 2.19
N PHE A 27 19.44 -7.39 0.90
CA PHE A 27 20.28 -8.46 0.36
C PHE A 27 21.39 -7.91 -0.56
N PRO A 28 22.30 -7.07 -0.01
CA PRO A 28 23.38 -6.46 -0.78
C PRO A 28 24.41 -7.48 -1.25
N GLU A 29 24.42 -8.68 -0.69
CA GLU A 29 25.29 -9.80 -1.07
C GLU A 29 24.94 -10.41 -2.43
N HIS A 30 23.74 -10.15 -2.98
CA HIS A 30 23.31 -10.65 -4.28
C HIS A 30 23.54 -9.64 -5.39
N ALA A 31 23.69 -10.12 -6.62
CA ALA A 31 23.76 -9.28 -7.81
C ALA A 31 22.36 -9.07 -8.38
N TRP A 32 21.86 -7.84 -8.32
CA TRP A 32 20.51 -7.49 -8.74
C TRP A 32 20.49 -6.87 -10.14
N GLN A 33 19.68 -7.44 -11.02
CA GLN A 33 19.26 -6.81 -12.26
C GLN A 33 17.78 -6.44 -12.15
N GLN A 34 17.47 -5.16 -12.28
CA GLN A 34 16.09 -4.67 -12.17
C GLN A 34 15.61 -4.11 -13.52
N LEU A 35 14.43 -4.55 -13.96
CA LEU A 35 13.70 -4.00 -15.08
C LEU A 35 12.34 -3.49 -14.58
N ALA A 36 12.18 -2.16 -14.57
CA ALA A 36 10.99 -1.51 -14.08
C ALA A 36 10.38 -0.60 -15.17
N LEU A 37 9.06 -0.66 -15.33
CA LEU A 37 8.33 0.17 -16.26
C LEU A 37 7.52 1.23 -15.51
N PRO A 38 7.50 2.49 -16.00
CA PRO A 38 6.77 3.57 -15.31
C PRO A 38 5.31 3.26 -15.07
N ALA A 39 4.78 3.68 -13.92
CA ALA A 39 3.37 3.53 -13.52
C ALA A 39 2.45 4.47 -14.33
N ARG A 40 2.26 4.17 -15.60
CA ARG A 40 1.40 4.90 -16.54
C ARG A 40 0.86 3.98 -17.62
N HIS A 41 -0.27 4.35 -18.26
CA HIS A 41 -0.89 3.57 -19.32
C HIS A 41 -1.23 2.14 -18.87
N PHE A 42 -1.94 2.00 -17.75
CA PHE A 42 -2.27 0.72 -17.12
C PHE A 42 -2.81 -0.32 -18.12
N THR A 43 -3.81 0.03 -18.91
CA THR A 43 -4.43 -0.87 -19.91
C THR A 43 -3.42 -1.43 -20.92
N TRP A 44 -2.43 -0.64 -21.31
CA TRP A 44 -1.33 -1.11 -22.14
C TRP A 44 -0.32 -1.94 -21.35
N ARG A 45 0.04 -1.50 -20.15
CA ARG A 45 1.07 -2.16 -19.32
C ARG A 45 0.73 -3.59 -18.99
N ILE A 46 -0.54 -3.93 -18.78
CA ILE A 46 -0.96 -5.27 -18.40
C ILE A 46 -0.55 -6.35 -19.42
N ARG A 47 -0.46 -6.01 -20.70
CA ARG A 47 -0.02 -6.92 -21.78
C ARG A 47 1.25 -6.49 -22.50
N GLY A 48 1.47 -5.20 -22.63
CA GLY A 48 2.58 -4.64 -23.38
C GLY A 48 3.93 -4.75 -22.66
N ASN A 49 3.96 -5.10 -21.36
CA ASN A 49 5.21 -5.20 -20.61
C ASN A 49 6.12 -6.31 -21.14
N SER A 50 5.60 -7.51 -21.35
CA SER A 50 6.33 -8.68 -21.86
C SER A 50 6.90 -8.41 -23.26
N LEU A 51 6.07 -7.85 -24.15
CA LEU A 51 6.49 -7.51 -25.51
C LEU A 51 7.59 -6.44 -25.49
N GLN A 52 7.44 -5.38 -24.70
CA GLN A 52 8.44 -4.31 -24.59
C GLN A 52 9.78 -4.86 -24.10
N TRP A 53 9.78 -5.68 -23.04
CA TRP A 53 11.02 -6.24 -22.52
C TRP A 53 11.66 -7.25 -23.49
N ALA A 54 10.88 -8.15 -24.09
CA ALA A 54 11.39 -9.14 -25.04
C ALA A 54 12.08 -8.49 -26.24
N LEU A 55 11.59 -7.32 -26.70
CA LEU A 55 12.17 -6.62 -27.86
C LEU A 55 13.29 -5.64 -27.46
N GLN A 56 13.15 -4.93 -26.35
CA GLN A 56 14.07 -3.84 -26.00
C GLN A 56 15.13 -4.23 -24.97
N GLN A 57 14.91 -5.30 -24.19
CA GLN A 57 15.80 -5.75 -23.11
C GLN A 57 16.30 -7.19 -23.32
N LYS A 58 16.22 -7.69 -24.55
CA LYS A 58 16.57 -9.07 -24.89
C LYS A 58 17.97 -9.45 -24.41
N GLN A 59 18.98 -8.61 -24.63
CA GLN A 59 20.36 -8.87 -24.22
C GLN A 59 20.51 -9.04 -22.69
N ILE A 60 19.70 -8.35 -21.89
CA ILE A 60 19.68 -8.51 -20.44
C ILE A 60 18.98 -9.81 -20.08
N LEU A 61 17.80 -10.08 -20.68
CA LEU A 61 16.98 -11.24 -20.37
C LEU A 61 17.56 -12.57 -20.87
N GLU A 62 18.55 -12.53 -21.77
CA GLU A 62 19.32 -13.71 -22.21
C GLU A 62 20.51 -14.06 -21.30
N GLN A 63 20.78 -13.22 -20.28
CA GLN A 63 21.79 -13.56 -19.28
C GLN A 63 21.30 -14.65 -18.33
N SER A 64 22.23 -15.35 -17.67
CA SER A 64 21.87 -16.34 -16.68
C SER A 64 21.51 -15.67 -15.35
N PHE A 65 20.41 -16.12 -14.74
CA PHE A 65 19.93 -15.72 -13.42
C PHE A 65 19.65 -16.96 -12.58
N ASP A 66 19.81 -16.84 -11.27
CA ASP A 66 19.49 -17.89 -10.31
C ASP A 66 18.01 -17.79 -9.86
N LEU A 67 17.41 -16.60 -9.92
CA LEU A 67 16.05 -16.32 -9.46
C LEU A 67 15.41 -15.20 -10.28
N ILE A 68 14.15 -15.36 -10.64
CA ILE A 68 13.28 -14.27 -11.12
C ILE A 68 12.32 -13.89 -9.98
N ILE A 69 12.21 -12.58 -9.71
CA ILE A 69 11.15 -12.01 -8.87
C ILE A 69 10.31 -11.10 -9.77
N ALA A 70 9.04 -11.42 -9.95
CA ALA A 70 8.13 -10.66 -10.78
C ALA A 70 6.97 -10.09 -9.96
N THR A 71 6.58 -8.82 -10.20
CA THR A 71 5.33 -8.32 -9.62
C THR A 71 4.13 -8.92 -10.35
N SER A 72 2.97 -9.00 -9.70
CA SER A 72 1.74 -9.64 -10.22
C SER A 72 1.26 -9.13 -11.58
N MET A 73 1.64 -7.89 -11.95
CA MET A 73 1.28 -7.28 -13.23
C MET A 73 2.22 -7.63 -14.40
N VAL A 74 3.29 -8.36 -14.16
CA VAL A 74 4.15 -8.89 -15.22
C VAL A 74 3.37 -9.97 -15.98
N ASP A 75 3.23 -9.85 -17.29
CA ASP A 75 2.71 -10.94 -18.13
C ASP A 75 3.80 -11.98 -18.34
N LEU A 76 4.03 -12.79 -17.29
CA LEU A 76 5.12 -13.75 -17.23
C LEU A 76 4.92 -14.90 -18.24
N ALA A 77 3.69 -15.33 -18.47
CA ALA A 77 3.36 -16.37 -19.45
C ALA A 77 3.76 -15.95 -20.86
N SER A 78 3.39 -14.74 -21.28
CA SER A 78 3.79 -14.22 -22.58
C SER A 78 5.30 -13.96 -22.67
N LEU A 79 5.93 -13.46 -21.59
CA LEU A 79 7.37 -13.23 -21.57
C LEU A 79 8.15 -14.54 -21.74
N ARG A 80 7.75 -15.61 -21.05
CA ARG A 80 8.33 -16.96 -21.20
C ARG A 80 8.07 -17.55 -22.57
N GLY A 81 6.92 -17.29 -23.18
CA GLY A 81 6.62 -17.68 -24.56
C GLY A 81 7.53 -16.99 -25.59
N LEU A 82 7.86 -15.71 -25.38
CA LEU A 82 8.76 -14.95 -26.25
C LEU A 82 10.25 -15.24 -26.00
N LEU A 83 10.61 -15.62 -24.77
CA LEU A 83 11.96 -15.93 -24.31
C LEU A 83 11.93 -17.24 -23.49
N PRO A 84 11.86 -18.42 -24.16
CA PRO A 84 11.62 -19.69 -23.48
C PRO A 84 12.67 -20.08 -22.43
N GLN A 85 13.90 -19.59 -22.53
CA GLN A 85 14.96 -19.82 -21.54
C GLN A 85 14.61 -19.31 -20.15
N LEU A 86 13.74 -18.31 -20.03
CA LEU A 86 13.27 -17.82 -18.73
C LEU A 86 12.35 -18.80 -18.00
N ALA A 87 11.79 -19.79 -18.69
CA ALA A 87 10.91 -20.78 -18.08
C ALA A 87 11.64 -21.76 -17.16
N ALA A 88 12.94 -21.94 -17.35
CA ALA A 88 13.77 -22.83 -16.54
C ALA A 88 14.31 -22.16 -15.26
N ILE A 89 14.11 -20.85 -15.09
CA ILE A 89 14.65 -20.09 -13.95
C ILE A 89 13.60 -20.10 -12.82
N PRO A 90 13.97 -20.51 -11.58
CA PRO A 90 13.10 -20.45 -10.42
C PRO A 90 12.48 -19.05 -10.28
N THR A 91 11.17 -18.97 -9.98
CA THR A 91 10.44 -17.72 -10.04
C THR A 91 9.51 -17.50 -8.85
N VAL A 92 9.65 -16.34 -8.22
CA VAL A 92 8.72 -15.78 -7.23
C VAL A 92 7.83 -14.74 -7.90
N VAL A 93 6.52 -14.82 -7.70
CA VAL A 93 5.58 -13.76 -8.06
C VAL A 93 5.07 -13.08 -6.82
N TYR A 94 5.26 -11.74 -6.74
CA TYR A 94 4.90 -10.93 -5.60
C TYR A 94 3.70 -10.04 -5.90
N PHE A 95 2.67 -10.16 -5.09
CA PHE A 95 1.42 -9.40 -5.19
C PHE A 95 1.42 -8.22 -4.22
N HIS A 96 1.59 -7.01 -4.75
CA HIS A 96 1.33 -5.77 -4.00
C HIS A 96 -0.15 -5.44 -3.92
N GLU A 97 -0.89 -5.85 -4.93
CA GLU A 97 -2.31 -5.60 -5.13
C GLU A 97 -2.91 -6.70 -6.00
N ASN A 98 -4.22 -6.81 -6.03
CA ASN A 98 -4.94 -7.63 -6.98
C ASN A 98 -6.12 -6.86 -7.59
N GLN A 99 -6.49 -7.21 -8.82
CA GLN A 99 -7.52 -6.50 -9.56
C GLN A 99 -8.94 -6.99 -9.25
N PHE A 100 -9.08 -8.10 -8.50
CA PHE A 100 -10.40 -8.64 -8.13
C PHE A 100 -11.10 -7.80 -7.07
N PHE A 101 -10.33 -7.16 -6.21
CA PHE A 101 -10.86 -6.30 -5.14
C PHE A 101 -10.69 -4.80 -5.44
N TYR A 102 -10.11 -4.45 -6.59
CA TYR A 102 -9.94 -3.04 -6.95
C TYR A 102 -11.31 -2.40 -7.20
N PRO A 103 -11.60 -1.20 -6.65
CA PRO A 103 -12.87 -0.53 -6.87
C PRO A 103 -13.09 -0.33 -8.37
N THR A 104 -14.13 -0.97 -8.91
CA THR A 104 -14.56 -0.70 -10.27
C THR A 104 -15.15 0.72 -10.27
N GLY A 105 -14.49 1.66 -10.97
CA GLY A 105 -15.07 2.98 -11.21
C GLY A 105 -16.47 2.86 -11.82
N HIS A 106 -17.17 3.97 -11.99
CA HIS A 106 -18.58 4.04 -12.42
C HIS A 106 -18.95 3.28 -13.70
N LYS A 107 -18.00 2.62 -14.38
CA LYS A 107 -18.25 1.74 -15.53
C LYS A 107 -17.48 0.44 -15.35
N PRO A 108 -18.15 -0.72 -15.30
CA PRO A 108 -17.50 -2.01 -15.39
C PRO A 108 -16.66 -2.04 -16.66
N SER A 109 -15.36 -2.29 -16.55
CA SER A 109 -14.53 -2.52 -17.72
C SER A 109 -14.95 -3.84 -18.36
N ALA A 110 -15.29 -3.84 -19.65
CA ALA A 110 -15.49 -5.07 -20.42
C ALA A 110 -14.17 -5.85 -20.61
N ASN A 111 -13.04 -5.28 -20.23
CA ASN A 111 -11.73 -5.89 -20.37
C ASN A 111 -11.43 -6.82 -19.18
N ILE A 112 -11.37 -8.11 -19.44
CA ILE A 112 -11.05 -9.18 -18.47
C ILE A 112 -9.54 -9.36 -18.26
N GLU A 113 -8.69 -8.80 -19.12
CA GLU A 113 -7.24 -8.98 -19.08
C GLU A 113 -6.59 -8.62 -17.73
N PRO A 114 -6.99 -7.54 -17.05
CA PRO A 114 -6.46 -7.20 -15.72
C PRO A 114 -6.72 -8.26 -14.66
N LEU A 115 -7.74 -9.09 -14.84
CA LEU A 115 -8.08 -10.21 -13.95
C LEU A 115 -7.34 -11.48 -14.35
N LEU A 116 -7.20 -11.76 -15.66
CA LEU A 116 -6.59 -12.99 -16.17
C LEU A 116 -5.06 -12.97 -16.05
N VAL A 117 -4.40 -11.88 -16.45
CA VAL A 117 -2.93 -11.82 -16.47
C VAL A 117 -2.29 -12.16 -15.12
N PRO A 118 -2.74 -11.61 -13.97
CA PRO A 118 -2.19 -11.99 -12.68
C PRO A 118 -2.39 -13.47 -12.33
N VAL A 119 -3.50 -14.09 -12.77
CA VAL A 119 -3.74 -15.53 -12.56
C VAL A 119 -2.76 -16.36 -13.39
N TYR A 120 -2.60 -16.07 -14.70
CA TYR A 120 -1.60 -16.74 -15.53
C TYR A 120 -0.19 -16.55 -15.00
N THR A 121 0.13 -15.37 -14.51
CA THR A 121 1.43 -15.06 -13.91
C THR A 121 1.66 -15.87 -12.63
N ALA A 122 0.65 -15.97 -11.76
CA ALA A 122 0.70 -16.80 -10.57
C ALA A 122 0.90 -18.29 -10.89
N LEU A 123 0.22 -18.81 -11.91
CA LEU A 123 0.36 -20.20 -12.37
C LEU A 123 1.74 -20.49 -13.00
N CYS A 124 2.46 -19.47 -13.42
CA CYS A 124 3.84 -19.60 -13.91
C CYS A 124 4.90 -19.53 -12.79
N ALA A 125 4.53 -19.26 -11.55
CA ALA A 125 5.45 -19.09 -10.43
C ALA A 125 5.74 -20.43 -9.72
N ASP A 126 6.97 -20.59 -9.23
CA ASP A 126 7.31 -21.67 -8.29
C ASP A 126 6.84 -21.32 -6.87
N GLN A 127 6.76 -20.00 -6.56
CA GLN A 127 6.19 -19.52 -5.31
C GLN A 127 5.41 -18.22 -5.52
N ILE A 128 4.19 -18.18 -4.98
CA ILE A 128 3.33 -17.00 -4.95
C ILE A 128 3.42 -16.35 -3.58
N VAL A 129 3.64 -15.02 -3.55
CA VAL A 129 3.77 -14.24 -2.33
C VAL A 129 2.81 -13.05 -2.36
N PHE A 130 2.09 -12.83 -1.27
CA PHE A 130 1.22 -11.68 -1.07
C PHE A 130 1.76 -10.78 0.05
N ASN A 131 1.49 -9.49 -0.04
CA ASN A 131 1.91 -8.54 1.00
C ASN A 131 1.01 -8.57 2.25
N SER A 132 -0.19 -9.19 2.18
CA SER A 132 -1.11 -9.36 3.30
C SER A 132 -2.00 -10.59 3.09
N ALA A 133 -2.62 -11.09 4.16
CA ALA A 133 -3.62 -12.15 4.09
C ALA A 133 -4.87 -11.66 3.35
N PHE A 134 -5.29 -10.41 3.60
CA PHE A 134 -6.39 -9.77 2.90
C PHE A 134 -6.19 -9.76 1.37
N ASN A 135 -4.98 -9.40 0.90
CA ASN A 135 -4.67 -9.43 -0.53
C ASN A 135 -4.76 -10.85 -1.09
N ARG A 136 -4.19 -11.84 -0.40
CA ARG A 136 -4.24 -13.25 -0.78
C ARG A 136 -5.69 -13.73 -0.87
N ASP A 137 -6.46 -13.56 0.18
CA ASP A 137 -7.79 -14.14 0.32
C ASP A 137 -8.78 -13.52 -0.67
N THR A 138 -8.67 -12.21 -0.93
CA THR A 138 -9.46 -11.51 -1.95
C THR A 138 -9.06 -11.92 -3.37
N PHE A 139 -7.78 -12.18 -3.63
CA PHE A 139 -7.32 -12.72 -4.91
C PHE A 139 -7.85 -14.13 -5.17
N LEU A 140 -7.69 -15.04 -4.21
CA LEU A 140 -8.14 -16.44 -4.34
C LEU A 140 -9.66 -16.51 -4.53
N THR A 141 -10.43 -15.80 -3.70
CA THR A 141 -11.89 -15.72 -3.80
C THR A 141 -12.33 -15.15 -5.14
N GLY A 142 -11.68 -14.06 -5.59
CA GLY A 142 -12.01 -13.42 -6.86
C GLY A 142 -11.68 -14.29 -8.07
N ALA A 143 -10.52 -14.94 -8.07
CA ALA A 143 -10.12 -15.86 -9.12
C ALA A 143 -11.08 -17.06 -9.21
N ASN A 144 -11.36 -17.72 -8.08
CA ASN A 144 -12.32 -18.83 -8.02
C ASN A 144 -13.70 -18.40 -8.57
N SER A 145 -14.23 -17.26 -8.11
CA SER A 145 -15.51 -16.72 -8.57
C SER A 145 -15.52 -16.42 -10.08
N LEU A 146 -14.43 -15.87 -10.62
CA LEU A 146 -14.33 -15.60 -12.06
C LEU A 146 -14.39 -16.91 -12.87
N PHE A 147 -13.50 -17.85 -12.54
CA PHE A 147 -13.34 -19.09 -13.32
C PHE A 147 -14.54 -20.05 -13.18
N ASN A 148 -15.31 -19.96 -12.09
CA ASN A 148 -16.60 -20.65 -11.97
C ASN A 148 -17.70 -20.10 -12.90
N ARG A 149 -17.60 -18.86 -13.34
CA ARG A 149 -18.56 -18.22 -14.25
C ARG A 149 -18.19 -18.37 -15.73
N LEU A 150 -16.94 -18.79 -16.01
CA LEU A 150 -16.50 -19.02 -17.38
C LEU A 150 -17.02 -20.40 -17.88
N PRO A 151 -17.15 -20.60 -19.21
CA PRO A 151 -17.76 -21.80 -19.78
C PRO A 151 -17.15 -23.12 -19.32
N ASP A 152 -15.85 -23.15 -19.06
CA ASP A 152 -15.10 -24.36 -18.69
C ASP A 152 -15.16 -24.68 -17.18
N ASN A 153 -15.68 -23.77 -16.36
CA ASN A 153 -15.86 -23.91 -14.92
C ASN A 153 -14.61 -24.43 -14.17
N LEU A 154 -13.49 -23.70 -14.30
CA LEU A 154 -12.17 -24.10 -13.78
C LEU A 154 -11.88 -23.59 -12.35
N GLY A 155 -12.85 -22.98 -11.66
CA GLY A 155 -12.61 -22.29 -10.37
C GLY A 155 -11.93 -23.17 -9.33
N GLY A 156 -12.45 -24.39 -9.09
CA GLY A 156 -11.84 -25.29 -8.11
C GLY A 156 -10.42 -25.73 -8.46
N ALA A 157 -10.11 -25.93 -9.75
CA ALA A 157 -8.75 -26.26 -10.19
C ALA A 157 -7.79 -25.06 -10.02
N ILE A 158 -8.27 -23.85 -10.32
CA ILE A 158 -7.50 -22.61 -10.10
C ILE A 158 -7.24 -22.39 -8.61
N GLU A 159 -8.24 -22.55 -7.75
CA GLU A 159 -8.08 -22.43 -6.29
C GLU A 159 -7.01 -23.40 -5.78
N GLN A 160 -7.08 -24.68 -6.17
CA GLN A 160 -6.09 -25.68 -5.80
C GLN A 160 -4.67 -25.33 -6.27
N ALA A 161 -4.54 -24.85 -7.51
CA ALA A 161 -3.24 -24.47 -8.08
C ALA A 161 -2.61 -23.26 -7.39
N LEU A 162 -3.43 -22.34 -6.84
CA LEU A 162 -2.98 -21.12 -6.19
C LEU A 162 -2.84 -21.24 -4.65
N GLN A 163 -3.23 -22.38 -4.06
CA GLN A 163 -3.17 -22.58 -2.60
C GLN A 163 -1.75 -22.50 -2.03
N ALA A 164 -0.73 -22.90 -2.78
CA ALA A 164 0.67 -22.90 -2.33
C ALA A 164 1.26 -21.46 -2.31
N SER A 165 0.54 -20.52 -1.68
CA SER A 165 0.96 -19.14 -1.54
C SER A 165 1.31 -18.79 -0.09
N CYS A 166 2.19 -17.80 0.10
CA CYS A 166 2.54 -17.30 1.43
C CYS A 166 2.35 -15.78 1.53
N VAL A 167 2.39 -15.28 2.75
CA VAL A 167 2.30 -13.85 3.04
C VAL A 167 3.63 -13.37 3.59
N ILE A 168 4.28 -12.45 2.88
CA ILE A 168 5.48 -11.74 3.36
C ILE A 168 5.25 -10.26 3.04
N PRO A 169 5.04 -9.41 4.04
CA PRO A 169 4.74 -7.99 3.83
C PRO A 169 5.87 -7.21 3.14
N VAL A 170 5.51 -6.08 2.54
CA VAL A 170 6.50 -5.08 2.12
C VAL A 170 7.23 -4.55 3.37
N PRO A 171 8.56 -4.60 3.42
CA PRO A 171 9.31 -4.14 4.58
C PRO A 171 9.24 -2.62 4.73
N LEU A 172 9.17 -2.15 5.98
CA LEU A 172 9.41 -0.76 6.35
C LEU A 172 10.92 -0.53 6.49
N ASP A 173 11.34 0.73 6.32
CA ASP A 173 12.73 1.11 6.58
C ASP A 173 12.99 1.13 8.09
N ASP A 174 14.01 0.43 8.54
CA ASP A 174 14.39 0.37 9.96
C ASP A 174 14.71 1.75 10.53
N GLN A 175 15.18 2.69 9.69
CA GLN A 175 15.47 4.06 10.08
C GLN A 175 14.21 4.83 10.51
N GLU A 176 13.03 4.49 9.99
CA GLU A 176 11.76 5.11 10.37
C GLU A 176 11.43 4.84 11.84
N PHE A 177 11.90 3.72 12.40
CA PHE A 177 11.72 3.36 13.82
C PHE A 177 12.76 4.02 14.75
N MET A 178 13.84 4.57 14.19
CA MET A 178 14.92 5.19 14.94
C MET A 178 14.69 6.68 15.19
N VAL A 179 13.71 7.29 14.51
CA VAL A 179 13.34 8.68 14.74
C VAL A 179 12.60 8.75 16.07
N SER A 180 13.39 8.95 17.15
CA SER A 180 12.83 9.12 18.49
C SER A 180 11.99 10.39 18.53
N ARG A 181 10.73 10.30 19.00
CA ARG A 181 9.90 11.46 19.33
C ARG A 181 10.52 12.41 20.34
N ASP A 182 11.56 11.97 21.06
CA ASP A 182 12.23 12.81 22.06
C ASP A 182 12.98 14.00 21.47
N ASN A 183 13.29 13.92 20.15
CA ASN A 183 13.93 15.04 19.43
C ASN A 183 12.93 16.00 18.76
N THR A 184 11.63 15.69 18.74
CA THR A 184 10.57 16.54 18.16
C THR A 184 9.91 17.38 19.28
N ALA A 185 10.70 18.19 19.97
CA ALA A 185 10.24 19.07 21.05
C ALA A 185 9.25 20.18 20.62
N THR A 186 8.94 20.27 19.31
CA THR A 186 8.21 21.42 18.76
C THR A 186 6.69 21.31 18.84
N ASN A 187 6.09 20.10 18.99
CA ASN A 187 4.63 19.96 19.04
C ASN A 187 4.07 19.45 20.37
N LYS A 188 4.92 19.04 21.32
CA LYS A 188 4.45 18.59 22.66
C LYS A 188 3.69 19.68 23.46
N ASP A 189 3.93 20.96 23.13
CA ASP A 189 3.27 22.09 23.77
C ASP A 189 2.05 22.64 23.01
N SER A 190 1.72 22.07 21.85
CA SER A 190 0.53 22.47 21.10
C SER A 190 -0.72 21.95 21.79
N ALA A 191 -1.66 22.83 22.11
CA ALA A 191 -3.00 22.46 22.60
C ALA A 191 -3.83 21.72 21.53
N LEU A 192 -3.39 21.77 20.25
CA LEU A 192 -4.08 21.15 19.12
C LEU A 192 -3.62 19.72 18.91
N LEU A 193 -4.59 18.80 18.67
CA LEU A 193 -4.31 17.45 18.21
C LEU A 193 -3.92 17.50 16.73
N HIS A 194 -2.70 17.08 16.38
CA HIS A 194 -2.23 17.02 15.00
C HIS A 194 -2.64 15.68 14.39
N VAL A 195 -3.50 15.73 13.39
CA VAL A 195 -4.00 14.55 12.64
C VAL A 195 -3.48 14.60 11.23
N VAL A 196 -2.84 13.53 10.75
CA VAL A 196 -2.39 13.41 9.36
C VAL A 196 -3.19 12.37 8.61
N TRP A 197 -3.60 12.71 7.39
CA TRP A 197 -4.09 11.83 6.36
C TRP A 197 -3.05 11.81 5.23
N ASN A 198 -2.40 10.67 5.02
CA ASN A 198 -1.20 10.56 4.17
C ASN A 198 -1.37 9.59 3.00
N HIS A 199 -2.50 9.62 2.32
CA HIS A 199 -2.80 8.77 1.17
C HIS A 199 -2.64 9.50 -0.17
N ARG A 200 -2.59 8.72 -1.25
CA ARG A 200 -2.72 9.25 -2.63
C ARG A 200 -4.09 9.93 -2.79
N TRP A 201 -4.13 11.00 -3.57
CA TRP A 201 -5.37 11.74 -3.81
C TRP A 201 -6.21 11.07 -4.90
N GLU A 202 -6.78 9.93 -4.54
CA GLU A 202 -7.60 9.08 -5.41
C GLU A 202 -8.91 8.69 -4.70
N TYR A 203 -9.92 8.29 -5.49
CA TYR A 203 -11.25 7.94 -4.99
C TYR A 203 -11.22 6.75 -4.00
N ASP A 204 -10.32 5.80 -4.23
CA ASP A 204 -10.18 4.61 -3.40
C ASP A 204 -9.68 4.91 -1.97
N LYS A 205 -9.18 6.12 -1.73
CA LYS A 205 -8.74 6.56 -0.40
C LYS A 205 -9.80 7.32 0.41
N GLY A 206 -11.05 7.33 -0.07
CA GLY A 206 -12.21 7.83 0.65
C GLY A 206 -12.18 9.33 0.94
N PRO A 207 -11.92 10.19 -0.07
CA PRO A 207 -11.88 11.64 0.13
C PRO A 207 -13.21 12.22 0.60
N ASP A 208 -14.35 11.59 0.29
CA ASP A 208 -15.67 12.06 0.72
C ASP A 208 -15.87 11.87 2.23
N LEU A 209 -15.41 10.74 2.78
CA LEU A 209 -15.39 10.52 4.23
C LEU A 209 -14.43 11.50 4.92
N LEU A 210 -13.26 11.76 4.32
CA LEU A 210 -12.32 12.73 4.85
C LEU A 210 -12.93 14.14 4.88
N LEU A 211 -13.69 14.54 3.83
CA LEU A 211 -14.40 15.81 3.79
C LEU A 211 -15.44 15.90 4.92
N ALA A 212 -16.27 14.87 5.10
CA ALA A 212 -17.27 14.83 6.18
C ALA A 212 -16.62 14.95 7.57
N VAL A 213 -15.45 14.31 7.77
CA VAL A 213 -14.68 14.45 9.03
C VAL A 213 -14.17 15.88 9.19
N ALA A 214 -13.62 16.50 8.12
CA ALA A 214 -13.12 17.87 8.19
C ALA A 214 -14.25 18.90 8.47
N GLU A 215 -15.42 18.73 7.84
CA GLU A 215 -16.60 19.55 8.11
C GLU A 215 -17.10 19.40 9.55
N ALA A 216 -17.06 18.20 10.09
CA ALA A 216 -17.43 17.95 11.48
C ALA A 216 -16.41 18.57 12.48
N ILE A 217 -15.09 18.51 12.18
CA ILE A 217 -14.06 19.21 12.96
C ILE A 217 -14.34 20.73 12.97
N LEU A 218 -14.65 21.31 11.82
CA LEU A 218 -14.97 22.72 11.68
C LEU A 218 -16.21 23.13 12.47
N SER A 219 -17.31 22.39 12.26
CA SER A 219 -18.61 22.71 12.86
C SER A 219 -18.63 22.59 14.38
N GLN A 220 -17.84 21.65 14.94
CA GLN A 220 -17.69 21.45 16.38
C GLN A 220 -16.54 22.28 17.00
N ALA A 221 -15.86 23.09 16.21
CA ALA A 221 -14.69 23.87 16.63
C ALA A 221 -13.66 23.04 17.40
N MET A 222 -13.40 21.81 16.95
CA MET A 222 -12.49 20.87 17.63
C MET A 222 -11.04 21.40 17.61
N PRO A 223 -10.26 21.19 18.66
CA PRO A 223 -8.86 21.56 18.71
C PRO A 223 -7.99 20.59 17.92
N VAL A 224 -8.25 20.47 16.60
CA VAL A 224 -7.60 19.51 15.69
C VAL A 224 -6.94 20.26 14.53
N ARG A 225 -5.64 20.09 14.35
CA ARG A 225 -4.92 20.52 13.14
C ARG A 225 -4.84 19.35 12.18
N LEU A 226 -5.54 19.45 11.05
CA LEU A 226 -5.59 18.42 10.03
C LEU A 226 -4.56 18.66 8.93
N HIS A 227 -3.66 17.68 8.72
CA HIS A 227 -2.67 17.66 7.65
C HIS A 227 -3.14 16.66 6.58
N ILE A 228 -3.23 17.08 5.33
CA ILE A 228 -3.61 16.23 4.20
C ILE A 228 -2.45 16.22 3.20
N VAL A 229 -1.64 15.17 3.29
CA VAL A 229 -0.44 15.02 2.46
C VAL A 229 -0.52 13.77 1.60
N GLY A 230 0.00 13.84 0.38
CA GLY A 230 0.03 12.67 -0.50
C GLY A 230 0.20 13.00 -1.96
N GLN A 231 0.50 11.98 -2.73
CA GLN A 231 0.73 12.10 -4.16
C GLN A 231 -0.57 12.53 -4.87
N GLN A 232 -0.44 13.56 -5.70
CA GLN A 232 -1.49 14.07 -6.57
C GLN A 232 -1.30 13.54 -7.99
N PHE A 233 -2.42 13.28 -8.68
CA PHE A 233 -2.44 12.87 -10.07
C PHE A 233 -3.08 13.94 -10.94
N ARG A 234 -2.97 13.79 -12.27
CA ARG A 234 -3.52 14.74 -13.23
C ARG A 234 -5.05 14.93 -13.08
N GLN A 235 -5.73 13.86 -12.64
CA GLN A 235 -7.15 13.90 -12.31
C GLN A 235 -7.29 13.58 -10.82
N THR A 236 -7.51 14.61 -10.02
CA THR A 236 -7.84 14.47 -8.59
C THR A 236 -9.34 14.62 -8.39
N PRO A 237 -9.94 13.92 -7.40
CA PRO A 237 -11.33 14.14 -7.03
C PRO A 237 -11.62 15.60 -6.68
N ASP A 238 -12.76 16.13 -7.14
CA ASP A 238 -13.20 17.50 -6.85
C ASP A 238 -13.36 17.77 -5.35
N THR A 239 -13.58 16.72 -4.57
CA THR A 239 -13.65 16.72 -3.11
C THR A 239 -12.43 17.39 -2.46
N PHE A 240 -11.22 17.28 -3.05
CA PHE A 240 -10.03 17.95 -2.51
C PHE A 240 -10.07 19.46 -2.62
N THR A 241 -10.84 20.02 -3.58
CA THR A 241 -11.10 21.46 -3.66
C THR A 241 -12.00 21.92 -2.51
N ALA A 242 -13.01 21.12 -2.16
CA ALA A 242 -13.87 21.38 -1.00
C ALA A 242 -13.09 21.26 0.31
N LEU A 243 -12.28 20.19 0.46
CA LEU A 243 -11.39 19.98 1.61
C LEU A 243 -10.46 21.19 1.84
N HIS A 244 -9.85 21.72 0.78
CA HIS A 244 -8.99 22.91 0.89
C HIS A 244 -9.74 24.09 1.52
N LYS A 245 -10.99 24.37 1.07
CA LYS A 245 -11.81 25.45 1.62
C LYS A 245 -12.14 25.24 3.10
N VAL A 246 -12.49 24.00 3.49
CA VAL A 246 -12.78 23.66 4.87
C VAL A 246 -11.52 23.84 5.75
N LEU A 247 -10.36 23.42 5.26
CA LEU A 247 -9.08 23.62 5.99
C LEU A 247 -8.72 25.08 6.20
N GLU A 248 -8.98 25.98 5.21
CA GLU A 248 -8.81 27.42 5.38
C GLU A 248 -9.72 28.00 6.47
N GLN A 249 -10.97 27.49 6.58
CA GLN A 249 -11.88 27.90 7.64
C GLN A 249 -11.40 27.40 9.01
N ILE A 250 -10.96 26.14 9.12
CA ILE A 250 -10.34 25.60 10.34
C ILE A 250 -9.13 26.44 10.73
N ALA A 251 -8.25 26.75 9.78
CA ALA A 251 -7.05 27.57 10.02
C ALA A 251 -7.41 28.98 10.53
N SER A 252 -8.48 29.59 10.01
CA SER A 252 -8.97 30.89 10.46
C SER A 252 -9.46 30.87 11.90
N GLN A 253 -10.04 29.76 12.37
CA GLN A 253 -10.47 29.59 13.75
C GLN A 253 -9.30 29.30 14.70
N GLN A 254 -8.27 28.59 14.24
CA GLN A 254 -7.19 28.06 15.08
C GLN A 254 -5.87 28.86 14.97
N GLY A 255 -5.81 29.84 14.08
CA GLY A 255 -4.63 30.69 13.88
C GLY A 255 -3.47 30.01 13.13
N ALA A 256 -3.62 28.76 12.68
CA ALA A 256 -2.58 28.06 11.93
C ALA A 256 -3.15 26.93 11.04
N ARG A 257 -2.58 26.79 9.85
CA ARG A 257 -2.94 25.77 8.85
C ARG A 257 -2.12 24.50 9.01
N GLY A 258 -2.74 23.35 8.73
CA GLY A 258 -2.04 22.08 8.50
C GLY A 258 -1.40 22.02 7.10
N GLU A 259 -0.47 21.08 6.90
CA GLU A 259 0.12 20.81 5.58
C GLU A 259 -0.94 20.29 4.62
N PHE A 260 -0.87 20.73 3.35
CA PHE A 260 -1.83 20.34 2.32
C PHE A 260 -1.15 20.20 0.97
N GLY A 261 -1.13 18.98 0.43
CA GLY A 261 -0.59 18.70 -0.89
C GLY A 261 0.50 17.65 -0.93
N PHE A 262 1.24 17.60 -2.03
CA PHE A 262 2.33 16.66 -2.23
C PHE A 262 3.64 17.19 -1.62
N VAL A 263 4.24 16.37 -0.76
CA VAL A 263 5.55 16.66 -0.15
C VAL A 263 6.60 15.85 -0.90
N ALA A 264 7.36 16.52 -1.78
CA ALA A 264 8.34 15.87 -2.65
C ALA A 264 9.59 15.39 -1.89
N ASN A 265 10.00 16.11 -0.85
CA ASN A 265 11.16 15.76 -0.04
C ASN A 265 10.77 14.68 0.99
N ARG A 266 11.39 13.49 0.90
CA ARG A 266 11.11 12.35 1.78
C ARG A 266 11.39 12.67 3.25
N GLN A 267 12.51 13.35 3.54
CA GLN A 267 12.87 13.69 4.91
C GLN A 267 11.84 14.64 5.53
N HIS A 268 11.43 15.67 4.79
CA HIS A 268 10.39 16.60 5.24
C HIS A 268 9.03 15.90 5.43
N TYR A 269 8.69 14.93 4.56
CA TYR A 269 7.49 14.10 4.75
C TYR A 269 7.55 13.29 6.06
N LEU A 270 8.68 12.67 6.38
CA LEU A 270 8.85 11.93 7.62
C LEU A 270 8.81 12.85 8.86
N GLU A 271 9.35 14.07 8.75
CA GLU A 271 9.24 15.10 9.79
C GLU A 271 7.78 15.51 10.06
N ILE A 272 6.97 15.71 9.01
CA ILE A 272 5.53 15.98 9.17
C ILE A 272 4.86 14.82 9.92
N LEU A 273 5.08 13.56 9.50
CA LEU A 273 4.52 12.41 10.17
C LEU A 273 4.96 12.31 11.63
N GLY A 274 6.26 12.46 11.90
CA GLY A 274 6.81 12.40 13.27
C GLY A 274 6.29 13.49 14.20
N ASN A 275 5.82 14.61 13.64
CA ASN A 275 5.20 15.71 14.38
C ASN A 275 3.69 15.55 14.56
N CYS A 276 3.04 14.55 13.94
CA CYS A 276 1.62 14.31 14.12
C CYS A 276 1.34 13.35 15.28
N ASP A 277 0.19 13.54 15.93
CA ASP A 277 -0.27 12.70 17.03
C ASP A 277 -1.04 11.47 16.53
N VAL A 278 -1.85 11.67 15.49
CA VAL A 278 -2.75 10.66 14.95
C VAL A 278 -2.55 10.55 13.44
N VAL A 279 -2.55 9.32 12.93
CA VAL A 279 -2.70 9.04 11.50
C VAL A 279 -4.11 8.49 11.24
N LEU A 280 -4.85 9.17 10.37
CA LEU A 280 -6.20 8.79 9.97
C LEU A 280 -6.18 8.15 8.59
N SER A 281 -6.77 6.99 8.43
CA SER A 281 -7.12 6.42 7.13
C SER A 281 -8.62 6.42 6.93
N THR A 282 -9.07 6.88 5.75
CA THR A 282 -10.46 6.80 5.29
C THR A 282 -10.58 5.88 4.07
N ALA A 283 -9.56 5.06 3.82
CA ALA A 283 -9.45 4.25 2.62
C ALA A 283 -10.59 3.24 2.49
N ALA A 284 -11.17 3.18 1.29
CA ALA A 284 -12.09 2.12 0.87
C ALA A 284 -11.34 0.95 0.20
N HIS A 285 -10.05 1.13 -0.05
CA HIS A 285 -9.21 0.11 -0.68
C HIS A 285 -7.75 0.30 -0.26
N ASP A 286 -7.19 -0.73 0.39
CA ASP A 286 -5.77 -0.83 0.74
C ASP A 286 -5.40 -2.31 0.99
N PHE A 287 -4.26 -2.76 0.49
CA PHE A 287 -3.83 -4.15 0.63
C PHE A 287 -2.81 -4.38 1.75
N GLN A 288 -2.15 -3.36 2.26
CA GLN A 288 -1.24 -3.45 3.40
C GLN A 288 -1.32 -2.21 4.30
N GLY A 289 -1.56 -1.04 3.72
CA GLY A 289 -1.59 0.21 4.48
C GLY A 289 -0.20 0.77 4.78
N LEU A 290 0.73 0.71 3.82
CA LEU A 290 2.11 1.18 4.00
C LEU A 290 2.19 2.60 4.55
N ALA A 291 1.38 3.53 4.02
CA ALA A 291 1.36 4.91 4.48
C ALA A 291 0.98 5.02 5.97
N LEU A 292 -0.01 4.23 6.40
CA LEU A 292 -0.40 4.16 7.80
C LEU A 292 0.70 3.56 8.67
N GLN A 293 1.30 2.43 8.21
CA GLN A 293 2.38 1.75 8.92
C GLN A 293 3.62 2.65 9.09
N GLU A 294 3.99 3.43 8.07
CA GLU A 294 5.07 4.42 8.17
C GLU A 294 4.81 5.47 9.26
N ALA A 295 3.58 6.01 9.31
CA ALA A 295 3.22 6.99 10.34
C ALA A 295 3.20 6.37 11.76
N ILE A 296 2.74 5.11 11.89
CA ILE A 296 2.79 4.38 13.17
C ILE A 296 4.24 4.15 13.60
N ALA A 297 5.13 3.76 12.68
CA ALA A 297 6.56 3.58 12.98
C ALA A 297 7.19 4.85 13.53
N LEU A 298 6.76 6.03 13.05
CA LEU A 298 7.14 7.35 13.53
C LEU A 298 6.38 7.79 14.79
N GLY A 299 5.51 6.92 15.34
CA GLY A 299 4.84 7.11 16.63
C GLY A 299 3.48 7.78 16.57
N CYS A 300 2.80 7.88 15.43
CA CYS A 300 1.41 8.29 15.36
C CYS A 300 0.49 7.20 15.94
N THR A 301 -0.57 7.61 16.62
CA THR A 301 -1.70 6.75 16.97
C THR A 301 -2.54 6.52 15.72
N PRO A 302 -2.77 5.27 15.27
CA PRO A 302 -3.62 5.04 14.11
C PRO A 302 -5.10 5.19 14.41
N LEU A 303 -5.86 5.56 13.38
CA LEU A 303 -7.32 5.45 13.35
C LEU A 303 -7.71 5.04 11.92
N ALA A 304 -8.21 3.81 11.75
CA ALA A 304 -8.44 3.19 10.45
C ALA A 304 -9.76 2.42 10.40
N PRO A 305 -10.30 2.09 9.20
CA PRO A 305 -11.49 1.25 9.10
C PRO A 305 -11.26 -0.15 9.66
N ASP A 306 -12.28 -0.73 10.32
CA ASP A 306 -12.31 -2.16 10.67
C ASP A 306 -12.60 -2.99 9.42
N ALA A 307 -11.68 -2.94 8.48
CA ALA A 307 -11.78 -3.58 7.17
C ALA A 307 -10.40 -3.63 6.48
N LEU A 308 -10.35 -4.23 5.31
CA LEU A 308 -9.15 -4.32 4.47
C LEU A 308 -8.04 -5.09 5.19
N ALA A 309 -6.78 -4.64 5.05
CA ALA A 309 -5.64 -5.24 5.73
C ALA A 309 -5.40 -4.68 7.15
N TYR A 310 -6.14 -3.68 7.58
CA TYR A 310 -5.89 -3.01 8.86
C TYR A 310 -6.09 -3.91 10.08
N PRO A 311 -7.14 -4.77 10.17
CA PRO A 311 -7.33 -5.71 11.29
C PRO A 311 -6.22 -6.76 11.41
N GLU A 312 -5.39 -6.94 10.39
CA GLU A 312 -4.24 -7.86 10.47
C GLU A 312 -3.16 -7.37 11.44
N TYR A 313 -3.10 -6.07 11.74
CA TYR A 313 -2.04 -5.49 12.54
C TYR A 313 -2.47 -4.40 13.52
N LEU A 314 -3.74 -4.02 13.51
CA LEU A 314 -4.29 -3.07 14.47
C LEU A 314 -5.28 -3.77 15.40
N GLU A 315 -5.20 -3.45 16.68
CA GLU A 315 -6.19 -3.84 17.68
C GLU A 315 -7.49 -3.03 17.50
N SER A 316 -8.60 -3.55 18.00
CA SER A 316 -9.94 -2.97 17.84
C SER A 316 -10.06 -1.52 18.33
N GLU A 317 -9.23 -1.12 19.30
CA GLU A 317 -9.20 0.26 19.81
C GLU A 317 -8.75 1.29 18.75
N PHE A 318 -8.02 0.87 17.71
CA PHE A 318 -7.55 1.70 16.61
C PHE A 318 -8.47 1.65 15.37
N LEU A 319 -9.50 0.81 15.44
CA LEU A 319 -10.39 0.57 14.31
C LEU A 319 -11.74 1.24 14.53
N TYR A 320 -12.34 1.70 13.44
CA TYR A 320 -13.71 2.20 13.43
C TYR A 320 -14.56 1.43 12.42
N GLU A 321 -15.80 1.14 12.78
CA GLU A 321 -16.75 0.49 11.90
C GLU A 321 -17.16 1.41 10.75
N MET A 322 -17.20 0.86 9.54
CA MET A 322 -17.74 1.53 8.36
C MET A 322 -19.26 1.37 8.31
N ASP A 323 -19.95 2.45 7.95
CA ASP A 323 -21.37 2.46 7.67
C ASP A 323 -21.61 2.83 6.18
N LYS A 324 -22.80 2.49 5.68
CA LYS A 324 -23.23 2.96 4.35
C LYS A 324 -23.44 4.48 4.34
N ASP A 325 -23.83 5.04 5.49
CA ASP A 325 -23.91 6.47 5.70
C ASP A 325 -22.54 7.04 6.07
N VAL A 326 -22.00 7.84 5.18
CA VAL A 326 -20.71 8.53 5.37
C VAL A 326 -20.72 9.41 6.63
N THR A 327 -21.86 10.06 6.92
CA THR A 327 -22.01 10.93 8.09
C THR A 327 -21.94 10.13 9.40
N ALA A 328 -22.57 8.96 9.43
CA ALA A 328 -22.49 8.06 10.59
C ALA A 328 -21.06 7.56 10.82
N THR A 329 -20.35 7.22 9.77
CA THR A 329 -18.92 6.83 9.84
C THR A 329 -18.06 8.00 10.33
N ALA A 330 -18.24 9.20 9.75
CA ALA A 330 -17.53 10.40 10.18
C ALA A 330 -17.74 10.68 11.67
N GLN A 331 -18.98 10.52 12.18
CA GLN A 331 -19.26 10.73 13.61
C GLN A 331 -18.51 9.75 14.51
N ARG A 332 -18.33 8.48 14.10
CA ARG A 332 -17.49 7.50 14.84
C ARG A 332 -16.04 7.95 14.93
N ILE A 333 -15.49 8.43 13.81
CA ILE A 333 -14.14 9.00 13.75
C ILE A 333 -14.03 10.21 14.68
N ILE A 334 -14.97 11.15 14.60
CA ILE A 334 -15.02 12.36 15.45
C ILE A 334 -15.08 12.01 16.94
N ASN A 335 -15.90 11.05 17.33
CA ASN A 335 -15.98 10.62 18.72
C ASN A 335 -14.62 10.10 19.22
N ARG A 336 -13.89 9.37 18.39
CA ARG A 336 -12.55 8.91 18.75
C ARG A 336 -11.54 10.06 18.81
N LEU A 337 -11.58 10.99 17.87
CA LEU A 337 -10.73 12.19 17.89
C LEU A 337 -11.02 13.06 19.11
N CYS A 338 -12.28 13.20 19.53
CA CYS A 338 -12.64 13.89 20.78
C CYS A 338 -11.96 13.25 22.01
N GLN A 339 -11.98 11.92 22.11
CA GLN A 339 -11.29 11.21 23.19
C GLN A 339 -9.78 11.49 23.17
N TYR A 340 -9.15 11.53 21.97
CA TYR A 340 -7.74 11.85 21.86
C TYR A 340 -7.43 13.32 22.21
N CYS A 341 -8.31 14.27 21.86
CA CYS A 341 -8.19 15.66 22.29
C CYS A 341 -8.23 15.78 23.82
N GLN A 342 -9.17 15.09 24.49
CA GLN A 342 -9.29 15.07 25.95
C GLN A 342 -8.03 14.50 26.63
N ARG A 343 -7.49 13.37 26.11
CA ARG A 343 -6.24 12.82 26.60
C ARG A 343 -5.07 13.79 26.45
N LYS A 344 -4.97 14.46 25.30
CA LYS A 344 -3.93 15.46 25.08
C LYS A 344 -4.04 16.66 26.02
N GLU A 345 -5.24 17.15 26.24
CA GLU A 345 -5.52 18.22 27.20
C GLU A 345 -5.14 17.80 28.63
N SER A 346 -5.47 16.57 29.04
CA SER A 346 -5.10 15.96 30.32
C SER A 346 -3.62 15.55 30.38
N ARG A 347 -2.83 15.76 29.34
CA ARG A 347 -1.44 15.29 29.20
C ARG A 347 -1.26 13.79 29.35
N GLU A 348 -2.28 13.01 29.06
CA GLU A 348 -2.22 11.56 28.99
C GLU A 348 -1.64 11.10 27.68
N ALA A 349 -0.85 10.01 27.71
CA ALA A 349 -0.32 9.43 26.49
C ALA A 349 -1.43 8.87 25.59
N LEU A 350 -1.33 9.14 24.29
CA LEU A 350 -2.17 8.46 23.31
C LEU A 350 -1.76 6.99 23.16
N PRO A 351 -2.71 6.08 22.86
CA PRO A 351 -2.41 4.67 22.65
C PRO A 351 -1.47 4.49 21.44
N ARG A 352 -0.66 3.43 21.47
CA ARG A 352 0.34 3.15 20.42
C ARG A 352 0.14 1.76 19.87
N ALA A 353 0.11 1.64 18.55
CA ALA A 353 0.19 0.35 17.87
C ALA A 353 1.64 -0.02 17.57
N ASP A 354 1.93 -1.32 17.54
CA ASP A 354 3.25 -1.85 17.19
C ASP A 354 3.26 -2.43 15.78
N VAL A 355 4.12 -1.87 14.94
CA VAL A 355 4.37 -2.34 13.57
C VAL A 355 5.82 -2.82 13.39
N SER A 356 6.54 -3.10 14.48
CA SER A 356 7.96 -3.52 14.44
C SER A 356 8.17 -4.82 13.67
N ARG A 357 7.17 -5.69 13.58
CA ARG A 357 7.19 -6.91 12.77
C ARG A 357 7.36 -6.65 11.27
N TYR A 358 7.10 -5.42 10.81
CA TYR A 358 7.28 -4.99 9.42
C TYR A 358 8.66 -4.37 9.14
N LYS A 359 9.55 -4.26 10.12
CA LYS A 359 10.93 -3.82 9.92
C LYS A 359 11.63 -4.68 8.87
N GLY A 360 12.44 -4.04 8.04
CA GLY A 360 13.26 -4.74 7.06
C GLY A 360 14.14 -5.81 7.71
N SER A 361 14.81 -5.48 8.82
CA SER A 361 15.63 -6.43 9.60
C SER A 361 14.83 -7.63 10.11
N THR A 362 13.56 -7.44 10.52
CA THR A 362 12.68 -8.53 10.98
C THR A 362 12.25 -9.42 9.82
N LEU A 363 11.86 -8.83 8.68
CA LEU A 363 11.35 -9.56 7.51
C LEU A 363 12.46 -10.22 6.69
N ARG A 364 13.73 -9.81 6.86
CA ARG A 364 14.86 -10.35 6.09
C ARG A 364 14.93 -11.88 6.16
N ALA A 365 14.69 -12.46 7.33
CA ALA A 365 14.74 -13.92 7.50
C ALA A 365 13.68 -14.63 6.65
N ALA A 366 12.44 -14.12 6.60
CA ALA A 366 11.36 -14.69 5.80
C ALA A 366 11.64 -14.59 4.29
N TYR A 367 12.21 -13.48 3.83
CA TYR A 367 12.64 -13.34 2.43
C TYR A 367 13.83 -14.25 2.10
N ALA A 368 14.81 -14.43 3.01
CA ALA A 368 15.93 -15.33 2.81
C ALA A 368 15.46 -16.78 2.69
N GLU A 369 14.59 -17.23 3.59
CA GLU A 369 14.00 -18.58 3.54
C GLU A 369 13.20 -18.82 2.25
N LEU A 370 12.45 -17.80 1.80
CA LEU A 370 11.76 -17.83 0.52
C LEU A 370 12.73 -18.06 -0.64
N PHE A 371 13.80 -17.28 -0.71
CA PHE A 371 14.78 -17.37 -1.79
C PHE A 371 15.50 -18.72 -1.79
N ASP A 372 15.95 -19.17 -0.62
CA ASP A 372 16.63 -20.46 -0.47
C ASP A 372 15.72 -21.62 -0.89
N ARG A 373 14.45 -21.61 -0.48
CA ARG A 373 13.48 -22.66 -0.84
C ARG A 373 13.20 -22.72 -2.34
N VAL A 374 13.12 -21.56 -3.01
CA VAL A 374 12.79 -21.50 -4.44
C VAL A 374 14.00 -21.82 -5.32
N MET A 375 15.22 -21.56 -4.82
CA MET A 375 16.46 -21.85 -5.54
C MET A 375 17.08 -23.22 -5.20
N ALA A 376 16.47 -24.00 -4.28
CA ALA A 376 16.91 -25.34 -3.94
C ALA A 376 16.59 -26.35 -5.04
#